data_b1ba01ec06d4176a39a16a2f34fdb404
#
_entry.id   b1ba01ec06d4176a39a16a2f34fdb404
#
_cell.length_a   1.000
_cell.length_b   1.000
_cell.length_c   1.000
_cell.angle_alpha   90.00
_cell.angle_beta   90.00
_cell.angle_gamma   90.00
#
_symmetry.space_group_name_H-M   'P 1'
#
loop_
_entity.id
_entity.type
_entity.pdbx_description
1 polymer ?
#
loop_
_entity_poly.entity_id
_entity_poly.type
_entity_poly.pdbx_seq_one_letter_code
_entity_poly.pdbx_strand_id
1 'polypeptide(L)'
;FKASKKADGVLLGAKDKTIDLPTDLNRGSDCTSFFIRANEKFRMVYKHTAAEHVGPASFSDGNWHTVVVSSQNEKSMRLTIDGQEMWSNTDAGNRGLFSKQSVLDQVTIGAQKTKDGQVYKGFQGEISHVIITSETLTDADAIAISKPETSGEIASGSAVGEMFQIQYGDNSWVFTGGEAVQGGFAQTRGVRNYVGQFEEYVRWTKAGNENGRQRYTINTGKAGQTLKDVVDNYQTLVADYSPKAAAYLVGKEDYQAGEAGIASFQDSLRQFINLSLGLKENGKGFAVIQKPFAVKDDAVNATIMLYCKAVDEVVKEYEDESEKLDRIVVVDHFAQTNQDDFKNNKLKDGQTLNAAGHFEIGKQFSAATIKTTDSYPGNGVTLNLKEEEQPDVYLNVLPVVTAENAGLHVQIPETNETSWRYELSIGDKKITGSADGNTFTITGAESGKEYLFKCISSDGTTQLQTVTGKTEAGNVGIAYGQTLDEKQKALSEKLKEKDKMTWLFMGDSITHAALWTKGYDGIAQTFEKYLKDEMGRASDTVINTAVSGATTTSTLNNI
;
A
#
# COMPACT_ATOMS: atom_id res chain seq x y z
N PHE A 1 -12.71 14.73 -15.22
CA PHE A 1 -13.66 13.67 -15.59
C PHE A 1 -13.19 12.92 -16.83
N LYS A 2 -13.63 11.71 -16.96
CA LYS A 2 -13.41 10.88 -18.14
C LYS A 2 -14.75 10.29 -18.56
N ALA A 3 -15.25 10.71 -19.70
CA ALA A 3 -16.57 10.31 -20.19
C ALA A 3 -16.47 9.10 -21.11
N SER A 4 -17.37 8.13 -20.92
CA SER A 4 -17.53 7.04 -21.87
C SER A 4 -18.00 7.55 -23.23
N LYS A 5 -17.72 6.82 -24.29
CA LYS A 5 -18.16 7.21 -25.65
C LYS A 5 -19.68 7.35 -25.68
N LYS A 6 -20.16 8.52 -26.17
CA LYS A 6 -21.58 8.92 -26.16
C LYS A 6 -22.20 9.08 -24.77
N ALA A 7 -21.38 9.41 -23.76
CA ALA A 7 -21.89 9.67 -22.42
C ALA A 7 -22.94 10.78 -22.41
N ASP A 8 -23.93 10.62 -21.55
CA ASP A 8 -24.87 11.66 -21.13
C ASP A 8 -24.92 11.62 -19.60
N GLY A 9 -24.85 12.76 -18.94
CA GLY A 9 -24.99 12.77 -17.49
C GLY A 9 -24.36 13.96 -16.79
N VAL A 10 -24.76 14.13 -15.54
CA VAL A 10 -24.38 15.25 -14.70
C VAL A 10 -23.08 14.96 -13.96
N LEU A 11 -22.08 15.81 -14.10
CA LEU A 11 -20.84 15.78 -13.36
C LEU A 11 -21.01 16.35 -11.94
N LEU A 12 -21.63 17.52 -11.85
CA LEU A 12 -21.92 18.22 -10.61
C LEU A 12 -23.30 18.86 -10.69
N GLY A 13 -24.13 18.65 -9.69
CA GLY A 13 -25.44 19.27 -9.55
C GLY A 13 -25.61 19.95 -8.20
N ALA A 14 -26.24 21.10 -8.18
CA ALA A 14 -26.53 21.84 -6.97
C ALA A 14 -27.91 22.50 -7.06
N LYS A 15 -28.76 22.32 -6.05
CA LYS A 15 -30.14 22.84 -6.06
C LYS A 15 -30.77 22.88 -4.66
N ASP A 16 -31.93 23.48 -4.57
CA ASP A 16 -32.89 23.23 -3.51
C ASP A 16 -33.47 21.81 -3.67
N LYS A 17 -33.39 20.99 -2.64
CA LYS A 17 -33.90 19.61 -2.65
C LYS A 17 -35.40 19.50 -2.88
N THR A 18 -36.16 20.55 -2.62
CA THR A 18 -37.63 20.59 -2.77
C THR A 18 -38.09 20.91 -4.18
N ILE A 19 -37.19 21.39 -5.05
CA ILE A 19 -37.50 21.77 -6.42
C ILE A 19 -37.42 20.56 -7.36
N ASP A 20 -38.47 20.37 -8.17
CA ASP A 20 -38.43 19.43 -9.28
C ASP A 20 -37.48 19.91 -10.36
N LEU A 21 -36.73 18.95 -10.90
CA LEU A 21 -35.91 19.22 -12.06
C LEU A 21 -36.79 19.27 -13.32
N PRO A 22 -36.54 20.23 -14.24
CA PRO A 22 -37.18 20.18 -15.52
C PRO A 22 -36.78 18.88 -16.25
N THR A 23 -37.70 18.32 -17.02
CA THR A 23 -37.48 17.11 -17.82
C THR A 23 -36.30 17.24 -18.80
N ASP A 24 -35.95 18.45 -19.08
CA ASP A 24 -34.79 18.86 -19.88
C ASP A 24 -34.02 19.91 -19.06
N LEU A 25 -32.78 19.60 -18.65
CA LEU A 25 -31.90 20.56 -17.96
C LEU A 25 -31.58 21.80 -18.82
N ASN A 26 -32.33 22.04 -19.88
CA ASN A 26 -32.13 23.15 -20.83
C ASN A 26 -32.67 24.50 -20.35
N ARG A 27 -33.58 24.54 -19.37
CA ARG A 27 -34.15 25.81 -18.89
C ARG A 27 -34.35 25.78 -17.40
N GLY A 28 -33.64 26.67 -16.73
CA GLY A 28 -33.45 26.61 -15.31
C GLY A 28 -34.67 26.87 -14.46
N SER A 29 -34.95 25.95 -13.65
CA SER A 29 -35.30 26.17 -12.25
C SER A 29 -34.04 26.58 -11.49
N ASP A 30 -34.18 27.02 -10.26
CA ASP A 30 -33.13 27.52 -9.39
C ASP A 30 -32.10 26.42 -9.07
N CYS A 31 -31.34 25.98 -10.08
CA CYS A 31 -30.33 24.95 -9.98
C CYS A 31 -29.06 25.31 -10.79
N THR A 32 -27.95 24.73 -10.36
CA THR A 32 -26.69 24.74 -11.12
C THR A 32 -26.32 23.31 -11.48
N SER A 33 -25.99 23.07 -12.73
CA SER A 33 -25.59 21.74 -13.19
C SER A 33 -24.52 21.83 -14.26
N PHE A 34 -23.48 21.01 -14.13
CA PHE A 34 -22.45 20.81 -15.15
C PHE A 34 -22.57 19.38 -15.66
N PHE A 35 -22.71 19.18 -16.94
CA PHE A 35 -22.95 17.87 -17.53
C PHE A 35 -22.44 17.71 -18.95
N ILE A 36 -22.24 16.46 -19.34
CA ILE A 36 -21.96 16.06 -20.71
C ILE A 36 -23.27 15.62 -21.36
N ARG A 37 -23.50 16.01 -22.59
CA ARG A 37 -24.64 15.59 -23.39
C ARG A 37 -24.30 14.41 -24.30
N ALA A 38 -25.31 13.67 -24.71
CA ALA A 38 -25.20 12.57 -25.67
C ALA A 38 -24.60 13.00 -27.02
N ASN A 39 -24.57 14.29 -27.32
CA ASN A 39 -23.85 14.90 -28.47
C ASN A 39 -22.38 15.20 -28.13
N GLU A 40 -21.87 14.71 -27.01
CA GLU A 40 -20.48 14.79 -26.57
C GLU A 40 -19.99 16.20 -26.18
N LYS A 41 -20.93 17.13 -25.96
CA LYS A 41 -20.62 18.52 -25.60
C LYS A 41 -20.75 18.75 -24.09
N PHE A 42 -19.87 19.58 -23.57
CA PHE A 42 -19.99 20.07 -22.20
C PHE A 42 -21.07 21.17 -22.14
N ARG A 43 -21.94 21.06 -21.15
CA ARG A 43 -23.01 22.04 -20.90
C ARG A 43 -23.01 22.46 -19.44
N MET A 44 -23.25 23.75 -19.26
CA MET A 44 -23.42 24.38 -17.97
C MET A 44 -24.81 25.04 -17.90
N VAL A 45 -25.54 24.69 -16.85
CA VAL A 45 -26.81 25.39 -16.48
C VAL A 45 -26.59 26.06 -15.14
N TYR A 46 -26.91 27.31 -15.04
CA TYR A 46 -26.86 28.06 -13.80
C TYR A 46 -28.03 29.04 -13.75
N LYS A 47 -28.76 29.05 -12.66
CA LYS A 47 -29.92 29.92 -12.41
C LYS A 47 -30.60 30.46 -13.68
N HIS A 48 -31.59 29.77 -14.21
CA HIS A 48 -32.40 30.18 -15.40
C HIS A 48 -31.63 30.39 -16.72
N THR A 49 -30.33 30.13 -16.72
CA THR A 49 -29.49 30.32 -17.90
C THR A 49 -28.79 29.03 -18.24
N ALA A 50 -28.73 28.72 -19.52
CA ALA A 50 -27.94 27.63 -20.05
C ALA A 50 -26.86 28.15 -20.98
N ALA A 51 -25.64 27.72 -20.75
CA ALA A 51 -24.53 27.93 -21.69
C ALA A 51 -24.09 26.54 -22.18
N GLU A 52 -24.19 26.32 -23.46
CA GLU A 52 -23.67 25.13 -24.10
C GLU A 52 -22.35 25.50 -24.78
N HIS A 53 -21.30 24.83 -24.36
CA HIS A 53 -20.05 24.96 -25.05
C HIS A 53 -20.06 24.05 -26.27
N VAL A 54 -19.94 24.66 -27.43
CA VAL A 54 -19.94 24.02 -28.76
C VAL A 54 -18.53 24.13 -29.32
N GLY A 55 -17.55 23.59 -28.64
CA GLY A 55 -16.17 23.53 -29.16
C GLY A 55 -16.01 22.45 -30.25
N PRO A 56 -14.91 22.48 -30.99
CA PRO A 56 -14.61 21.43 -31.98
C PRO A 56 -14.30 20.07 -31.38
N ALA A 57 -14.06 20.02 -30.06
CA ALA A 57 -13.67 18.81 -29.38
C ALA A 57 -14.87 18.07 -28.78
N SER A 58 -14.88 16.77 -28.92
CA SER A 58 -15.70 15.85 -28.13
C SER A 58 -15.05 15.63 -26.78
N PHE A 59 -15.83 15.70 -25.70
CA PHE A 59 -15.39 15.38 -24.34
C PHE A 59 -15.83 13.97 -23.90
N SER A 60 -16.35 13.18 -24.82
CA SER A 60 -16.68 11.76 -24.64
C SER A 60 -15.75 10.88 -25.49
N ASP A 61 -14.46 11.15 -25.41
CA ASP A 61 -13.41 10.48 -26.18
C ASP A 61 -12.72 9.36 -25.40
N GLY A 62 -13.05 9.20 -24.11
CA GLY A 62 -12.45 8.24 -23.22
C GLY A 62 -11.17 8.73 -22.54
N ASN A 63 -10.80 9.99 -22.72
CA ASN A 63 -9.66 10.62 -22.05
C ASN A 63 -10.09 11.39 -20.80
N TRP A 64 -9.12 11.70 -19.95
CA TRP A 64 -9.33 12.59 -18.82
C TRP A 64 -9.35 14.05 -19.26
N HIS A 65 -10.34 14.78 -18.79
CA HIS A 65 -10.49 16.22 -19.00
C HIS A 65 -10.56 16.94 -17.66
N THR A 66 -9.86 18.05 -17.56
CA THR A 66 -9.95 18.95 -16.41
C THR A 66 -10.81 20.16 -16.77
N VAL A 67 -11.88 20.36 -16.02
CA VAL A 67 -12.78 21.50 -16.23
C VAL A 67 -12.73 22.44 -15.04
N VAL A 68 -12.57 23.73 -15.31
CA VAL A 68 -12.64 24.81 -14.33
C VAL A 68 -13.77 25.76 -14.73
N VAL A 69 -14.69 25.98 -13.82
CA VAL A 69 -15.72 27.02 -13.94
C VAL A 69 -15.48 28.04 -12.86
N SER A 70 -15.20 29.27 -13.24
CA SER A 70 -14.97 30.36 -12.31
C SER A 70 -15.99 31.49 -12.53
N SER A 71 -16.32 32.20 -11.45
CA SER A 71 -17.18 33.36 -11.47
C SER A 71 -16.56 34.47 -10.64
N GLN A 72 -16.32 35.62 -11.23
CA GLN A 72 -15.77 36.80 -10.55
C GLN A 72 -16.86 37.85 -10.34
N ASN A 73 -16.96 38.36 -9.11
CA ASN A 73 -17.83 39.49 -8.77
C ASN A 73 -19.27 39.31 -9.21
N GLU A 74 -19.76 38.08 -9.33
CA GLU A 74 -21.11 37.75 -9.78
C GLU A 74 -21.49 38.29 -11.18
N LYS A 75 -20.52 38.82 -11.93
CA LYS A 75 -20.73 39.44 -13.25
C LYS A 75 -20.04 38.70 -14.37
N SER A 76 -18.89 38.12 -14.11
CA SER A 76 -18.15 37.40 -15.13
C SER A 76 -18.12 35.91 -14.81
N MET A 77 -18.28 35.09 -15.81
CA MET A 77 -18.15 33.65 -15.73
C MET A 77 -17.22 33.15 -16.83
N ARG A 78 -16.44 32.14 -16.49
CA ARG A 78 -15.52 31.51 -17.44
C ARG A 78 -15.59 30.00 -17.31
N LEU A 79 -15.55 29.33 -18.43
CA LEU A 79 -15.38 27.90 -18.57
C LEU A 79 -14.05 27.63 -19.28
N THR A 80 -13.18 26.92 -18.63
CA THR A 80 -11.89 26.49 -19.17
C THR A 80 -11.82 24.95 -19.10
N ILE A 81 -11.44 24.31 -20.18
CA ILE A 81 -11.25 22.87 -20.27
C ILE A 81 -9.88 22.61 -20.89
N ASP A 82 -9.08 21.77 -20.24
CA ASP A 82 -7.76 21.34 -20.70
C ASP A 82 -6.82 22.51 -21.06
N GLY A 83 -6.83 23.54 -20.23
CA GLY A 83 -6.01 24.73 -20.44
C GLY A 83 -6.51 25.70 -21.52
N GLN A 84 -7.66 25.42 -22.11
CA GLN A 84 -8.26 26.30 -23.14
C GLN A 84 -9.53 26.95 -22.63
N GLU A 85 -9.65 28.28 -22.83
CA GLU A 85 -10.91 28.95 -22.59
C GLU A 85 -11.94 28.51 -23.61
N MET A 86 -13.00 27.88 -23.11
CA MET A 86 -14.08 27.40 -23.96
C MET A 86 -15.22 28.39 -24.07
N TRP A 87 -15.42 29.17 -23.03
CA TRP A 87 -16.47 30.18 -22.99
C TRP A 87 -16.20 31.19 -21.89
N SER A 88 -16.45 32.45 -22.17
CA SER A 88 -16.48 33.50 -21.15
C SER A 88 -17.62 34.50 -21.41
N ASN A 89 -18.12 35.07 -20.34
CA ASN A 89 -19.09 36.12 -20.36
C ASN A 89 -18.75 37.14 -19.27
N THR A 90 -18.39 38.36 -19.66
CA THR A 90 -17.98 39.42 -18.74
C THR A 90 -19.16 40.27 -18.25
N ASP A 91 -20.33 40.11 -18.85
CA ASP A 91 -21.56 40.78 -18.42
C ASP A 91 -22.68 39.76 -18.13
N ALA A 92 -22.33 38.77 -17.33
CA ALA A 92 -23.25 37.70 -16.96
C ALA A 92 -24.42 38.19 -16.07
N GLY A 93 -24.42 39.44 -15.68
CA GLY A 93 -25.50 40.14 -14.99
C GLY A 93 -26.13 39.35 -13.85
N ASN A 94 -25.60 39.46 -12.65
CA ASN A 94 -26.18 38.86 -11.43
C ASN A 94 -26.32 37.30 -11.44
N ARG A 95 -25.42 36.59 -12.08
CA ARG A 95 -25.48 35.16 -12.36
C ARG A 95 -24.34 34.41 -11.72
N GLY A 96 -24.15 34.58 -10.41
CA GLY A 96 -23.18 33.77 -9.65
C GLY A 96 -23.53 32.28 -9.68
N LEU A 97 -22.51 31.42 -9.69
CA LEU A 97 -22.69 29.96 -9.82
C LEU A 97 -23.61 29.40 -8.73
N PHE A 98 -23.26 29.64 -7.48
CA PHE A 98 -24.00 29.12 -6.32
C PHE A 98 -24.61 30.26 -5.49
N SER A 99 -23.96 31.41 -5.42
CA SER A 99 -24.32 32.53 -4.55
C SER A 99 -25.68 33.17 -4.89
N LYS A 100 -26.22 32.94 -6.08
CA LYS A 100 -27.52 33.49 -6.51
C LYS A 100 -28.66 32.50 -6.44
N GLN A 101 -28.42 31.29 -5.98
CA GLN A 101 -29.50 30.37 -5.69
C GLN A 101 -30.17 30.79 -4.37
N SER A 102 -31.50 30.83 -4.35
CA SER A 102 -32.27 31.24 -3.17
C SER A 102 -32.12 30.25 -2.02
N VAL A 103 -32.02 28.97 -2.37
CA VAL A 103 -31.73 27.88 -1.46
C VAL A 103 -30.77 26.92 -2.15
N LEU A 104 -29.71 26.54 -1.43
CA LEU A 104 -28.73 25.56 -1.88
C LEU A 104 -28.50 24.57 -0.72
N ASP A 105 -29.27 23.52 -0.68
CA ASP A 105 -29.22 22.51 0.38
C ASP A 105 -28.94 21.08 -0.13
N GLN A 106 -28.74 20.93 -1.43
CA GLN A 106 -28.35 19.67 -2.04
C GLN A 106 -27.25 19.87 -3.08
N VAL A 107 -26.11 19.21 -2.88
CA VAL A 107 -25.03 19.09 -3.87
C VAL A 107 -24.85 17.61 -4.17
N THR A 108 -24.71 17.28 -5.44
CA THR A 108 -24.53 15.90 -5.93
C THR A 108 -23.41 15.82 -6.93
N ILE A 109 -22.64 14.73 -6.88
CA ILE A 109 -21.56 14.43 -7.82
C ILE A 109 -21.94 13.18 -8.61
N GLY A 110 -21.74 13.21 -9.93
CA GLY A 110 -22.04 12.11 -10.82
C GLY A 110 -23.52 11.92 -11.17
N ALA A 111 -24.41 12.75 -10.64
CA ALA A 111 -25.83 12.73 -10.96
C ALA A 111 -26.53 13.99 -10.47
N GLN A 112 -27.79 14.19 -10.86
CA GLN A 112 -28.72 15.07 -10.18
C GLN A 112 -29.79 14.23 -9.48
N LYS A 113 -30.53 14.80 -8.51
CA LYS A 113 -31.66 14.13 -7.84
C LYS A 113 -32.96 14.91 -8.07
N THR A 114 -34.05 14.16 -8.27
CA THR A 114 -35.41 14.71 -8.24
C THR A 114 -35.80 15.10 -6.79
N LYS A 115 -36.89 15.80 -6.62
CA LYS A 115 -37.44 16.11 -5.27
C LYS A 115 -37.73 14.85 -4.44
N ASP A 116 -38.10 13.75 -5.11
CA ASP A 116 -38.38 12.46 -4.46
C ASP A 116 -37.13 11.62 -4.23
N GLY A 117 -35.92 12.21 -4.46
CA GLY A 117 -34.63 11.55 -4.22
C GLY A 117 -34.20 10.57 -5.30
N GLN A 118 -34.93 10.44 -6.40
CA GLN A 118 -34.55 9.56 -7.49
C GLN A 118 -33.36 10.12 -8.26
N VAL A 119 -32.47 9.25 -8.72
CA VAL A 119 -31.33 9.64 -9.55
C VAL A 119 -31.82 10.09 -10.93
N TYR A 120 -31.35 11.25 -11.32
CA TYR A 120 -31.63 11.83 -12.63
C TYR A 120 -30.32 12.12 -13.36
N LYS A 121 -30.21 11.67 -14.60
CA LYS A 121 -29.03 11.90 -15.44
C LYS A 121 -27.71 11.47 -14.76
N GLY A 122 -27.63 10.21 -14.34
CA GLY A 122 -26.38 9.62 -13.84
C GLY A 122 -25.28 9.69 -14.92
N PHE A 123 -24.09 10.17 -14.51
CA PHE A 123 -22.94 10.29 -15.40
C PHE A 123 -22.38 8.92 -15.78
N GLN A 124 -22.12 8.73 -17.05
CA GLN A 124 -21.50 7.52 -17.60
C GLN A 124 -20.00 7.73 -17.82
N GLY A 125 -19.22 7.49 -16.80
CA GLY A 125 -17.78 7.71 -16.82
C GLY A 125 -17.18 7.74 -15.44
N GLU A 126 -16.02 8.38 -15.34
CA GLU A 126 -15.25 8.49 -14.10
C GLU A 126 -15.10 9.98 -13.73
N ILE A 127 -15.20 10.29 -12.44
CA ILE A 127 -14.92 11.62 -11.87
C ILE A 127 -13.82 11.43 -10.84
N SER A 128 -12.73 12.17 -10.98
CA SER A 128 -11.59 12.13 -10.08
C SER A 128 -11.76 13.15 -8.96
N HIS A 129 -11.23 14.33 -9.10
CA HIS A 129 -11.24 15.37 -8.09
C HIS A 129 -12.37 16.36 -8.35
N VAL A 130 -13.09 16.76 -7.29
CA VAL A 130 -14.06 17.84 -7.32
C VAL A 130 -13.68 18.84 -6.24
N ILE A 131 -13.36 20.07 -6.65
CA ILE A 131 -12.98 21.16 -5.74
C ILE A 131 -13.99 22.29 -5.91
N ILE A 132 -14.54 22.75 -4.82
CA ILE A 132 -15.41 23.91 -4.76
C ILE A 132 -14.77 24.89 -3.78
N THR A 133 -14.45 26.08 -4.24
CA THR A 133 -13.82 27.12 -3.41
C THR A 133 -14.58 28.43 -3.56
N SER A 134 -14.52 29.26 -2.54
CA SER A 134 -14.99 30.65 -2.58
C SER A 134 -13.90 31.63 -3.04
N GLU A 135 -12.70 31.17 -3.25
CA GLU A 135 -11.60 32.00 -3.74
C GLU A 135 -11.83 32.38 -5.21
N THR A 136 -11.52 33.62 -5.53
CA THR A 136 -11.61 34.12 -6.89
C THR A 136 -10.36 33.71 -7.65
N LEU A 137 -10.52 32.85 -8.65
CA LEU A 137 -9.42 32.48 -9.56
C LEU A 137 -9.22 33.57 -10.59
N THR A 138 -7.97 33.95 -10.85
CA THR A 138 -7.62 34.73 -12.01
C THR A 138 -7.80 33.92 -13.30
N ASP A 139 -7.85 34.58 -14.43
CA ASP A 139 -7.92 33.90 -15.73
C ASP A 139 -6.69 32.98 -15.95
N ALA A 140 -5.54 33.46 -15.57
CA ALA A 140 -4.29 32.68 -15.64
C ALA A 140 -4.34 31.45 -14.73
N ASP A 141 -4.88 31.60 -13.52
CA ASP A 141 -5.02 30.46 -12.58
C ASP A 141 -6.01 29.43 -13.13
N ALA A 142 -7.16 29.86 -13.65
CA ALA A 142 -8.15 28.94 -14.21
C ALA A 142 -7.59 28.18 -15.43
N ILE A 143 -6.82 28.83 -16.27
CA ILE A 143 -6.11 28.19 -17.38
C ILE A 143 -5.04 27.24 -16.86
N ALA A 144 -4.23 27.66 -15.91
CA ALA A 144 -3.17 26.83 -15.35
C ALA A 144 -3.71 25.57 -14.67
N ILE A 145 -4.75 25.69 -13.84
CA ILE A 145 -5.39 24.56 -13.13
C ILE A 145 -6.07 23.61 -14.11
N SER A 146 -6.67 24.12 -15.18
CA SER A 146 -7.37 23.28 -16.16
C SER A 146 -6.46 22.67 -17.21
N LYS A 147 -5.19 23.08 -17.30
CA LYS A 147 -4.26 22.38 -18.19
C LYS A 147 -4.19 20.93 -17.77
N PRO A 148 -4.26 19.97 -18.72
CA PRO A 148 -3.83 18.62 -18.44
C PRO A 148 -2.44 18.74 -17.82
N GLU A 149 -2.22 18.10 -16.70
CA GLU A 149 -0.92 18.14 -16.01
C GLU A 149 0.15 17.56 -16.93
N THR A 150 0.76 18.43 -17.71
CA THR A 150 1.92 18.11 -18.56
C THR A 150 3.21 18.61 -17.94
N SER A 151 3.14 19.19 -16.74
CA SER A 151 4.32 19.82 -16.19
C SER A 151 4.34 19.85 -14.68
N GLY A 152 5.39 19.29 -14.13
CA GLY A 152 5.84 19.51 -12.75
C GLY A 152 5.55 18.40 -11.77
N GLU A 153 4.46 17.69 -11.86
CA GLU A 153 4.44 16.31 -11.37
C GLU A 153 5.01 15.45 -12.50
N ILE A 154 6.12 14.85 -12.23
CA ILE A 154 6.64 13.76 -13.06
C ILE A 154 5.43 12.91 -13.38
N ALA A 155 5.12 12.76 -14.67
CA ALA A 155 3.97 11.98 -15.16
C ALA A 155 4.17 10.48 -14.88
N SER A 156 4.58 10.22 -13.68
CA SER A 156 5.18 9.02 -13.17
C SER A 156 4.17 7.93 -12.89
N GLY A 157 2.93 8.27 -12.73
CA GLY A 157 1.92 7.27 -12.38
C GLY A 157 1.22 6.61 -13.56
N SER A 158 1.28 7.17 -14.79
CA SER A 158 0.50 6.63 -15.93
C SER A 158 1.09 5.33 -16.46
N ALA A 159 2.38 5.29 -16.72
CA ALA A 159 3.03 4.10 -17.28
C ALA A 159 3.06 2.94 -16.28
N VAL A 160 3.24 3.22 -15.00
CA VAL A 160 3.14 2.18 -13.95
C VAL A 160 1.69 1.74 -13.77
N GLY A 161 0.74 2.66 -13.82
CA GLY A 161 -0.70 2.33 -13.82
C GLY A 161 -1.09 1.47 -15.01
N GLU A 162 -0.59 1.79 -16.20
CA GLU A 162 -0.77 0.98 -17.42
C GLU A 162 -0.18 -0.43 -17.28
N MET A 163 0.95 -0.57 -16.59
CA MET A 163 1.54 -1.88 -16.32
C MET A 163 0.56 -2.82 -15.61
N PHE A 164 -0.30 -2.29 -14.72
CA PHE A 164 -1.33 -3.08 -14.03
C PHE A 164 -2.62 -3.22 -14.82
N GLN A 165 -2.86 -2.36 -15.79
CA GLN A 165 -4.00 -2.47 -16.70
C GLN A 165 -3.75 -3.47 -17.83
N ILE A 166 -2.49 -3.78 -18.13
CA ILE A 166 -2.15 -4.83 -19.09
C ILE A 166 -2.63 -6.16 -18.50
N GLN A 167 -3.78 -6.58 -18.97
CA GLN A 167 -4.53 -7.71 -18.46
C GLN A 167 -3.80 -9.05 -18.58
N TYR A 168 -2.67 -9.16 -19.27
CA TYR A 168 -2.10 -10.43 -19.74
C TYR A 168 -0.59 -10.55 -19.53
N GLY A 169 0.00 -9.89 -18.54
CA GLY A 169 1.43 -9.97 -18.30
C GLY A 169 1.80 -10.44 -16.89
N ASP A 170 2.81 -11.27 -16.79
CA ASP A 170 3.47 -11.58 -15.54
C ASP A 170 4.29 -10.35 -15.13
N ASN A 171 3.81 -9.64 -14.13
CA ASN A 171 4.46 -8.44 -13.61
C ASN A 171 4.84 -8.67 -12.16
N SER A 172 6.12 -8.70 -11.87
CA SER A 172 6.64 -8.75 -10.52
C SER A 172 7.30 -7.42 -10.15
N TRP A 173 7.28 -7.15 -8.86
CA TRP A 173 7.91 -6.00 -8.24
C TRP A 173 8.95 -6.45 -7.24
N VAL A 174 10.13 -5.84 -7.26
CA VAL A 174 11.09 -5.98 -6.18
C VAL A 174 11.06 -4.70 -5.35
N PHE A 175 10.84 -4.84 -4.06
CA PHE A 175 10.97 -3.79 -3.06
C PHE A 175 12.29 -3.98 -2.34
N THR A 176 13.10 -2.95 -2.30
CA THR A 176 14.42 -2.99 -1.66
C THR A 176 14.68 -1.70 -0.87
N GLY A 177 15.56 -1.75 0.09
CA GLY A 177 15.87 -0.65 1.01
C GLY A 177 16.20 -1.15 2.40
N GLY A 178 16.12 -0.26 3.39
CA GLY A 178 16.49 -0.52 4.77
C GLY A 178 15.39 -1.17 5.62
N GLU A 179 15.44 -0.86 6.92
CA GLU A 179 14.56 -1.42 7.96
C GLU A 179 13.06 -1.23 7.67
N ALA A 180 12.66 -0.08 7.15
CA ALA A 180 11.26 0.20 6.84
C ALA A 180 10.70 -0.71 5.73
N VAL A 181 11.53 -1.12 4.77
CA VAL A 181 11.15 -2.08 3.73
C VAL A 181 11.12 -3.50 4.28
N GLN A 182 12.08 -3.86 5.12
CA GLN A 182 12.07 -5.17 5.80
C GLN A 182 10.77 -5.39 6.57
N GLY A 183 10.35 -4.44 7.40
CA GLY A 183 9.07 -4.47 8.10
C GLY A 183 8.89 -5.65 9.03
N GLY A 184 9.72 -5.79 10.06
CA GLY A 184 9.71 -6.90 11.01
C GLY A 184 8.55 -6.91 12.00
N PHE A 185 8.47 -7.93 12.84
CA PHE A 185 7.42 -8.08 13.89
C PHE A 185 7.37 -6.91 14.86
N ALA A 186 8.53 -6.41 15.28
CA ALA A 186 8.59 -5.27 16.20
C ALA A 186 7.92 -4.01 15.65
N GLN A 187 7.82 -3.88 14.34
CA GLN A 187 7.16 -2.76 13.68
C GLN A 187 5.68 -3.04 13.44
N THR A 188 5.36 -4.20 12.92
CA THR A 188 4.05 -4.50 12.31
C THR A 188 3.13 -5.32 13.19
N ARG A 189 3.65 -5.97 14.24
CA ARG A 189 2.88 -6.80 15.19
C ARG A 189 1.98 -7.84 14.52
N GLY A 190 2.47 -8.50 13.47
CA GLY A 190 1.72 -9.49 12.72
C GLY A 190 0.73 -8.92 11.70
N VAL A 191 0.69 -7.61 11.54
CA VAL A 191 0.03 -6.95 10.42
C VAL A 191 0.99 -6.92 9.23
N ARG A 192 0.48 -7.06 8.02
CA ARG A 192 1.31 -6.94 6.82
C ARG A 192 2.05 -5.61 6.81
N ASN A 193 3.35 -5.64 6.51
CA ASN A 193 4.08 -4.43 6.20
C ASN A 193 3.56 -3.81 4.89
N TYR A 194 4.01 -2.62 4.52
CA TYR A 194 3.48 -1.93 3.35
C TYR A 194 3.70 -2.68 2.03
N VAL A 195 4.77 -3.48 1.93
CA VAL A 195 5.04 -4.34 0.76
C VAL A 195 4.00 -5.45 0.65
N GLY A 196 3.73 -6.17 1.75
CA GLY A 196 2.71 -7.22 1.79
C GLY A 196 1.30 -6.68 1.60
N GLN A 197 1.02 -5.45 2.02
CA GLN A 197 -0.24 -4.77 1.75
C GLN A 197 -0.40 -4.45 0.26
N PHE A 198 0.64 -3.92 -0.37
CA PHE A 198 0.65 -3.66 -1.81
C PHE A 198 0.49 -4.95 -2.61
N GLU A 199 1.15 -6.05 -2.20
CA GLU A 199 0.98 -7.38 -2.81
C GLU A 199 -0.48 -7.81 -2.79
N GLU A 200 -1.12 -7.76 -1.63
CA GLU A 200 -2.53 -8.10 -1.48
C GLU A 200 -3.41 -7.30 -2.42
N TYR A 201 -3.13 -6.01 -2.52
CA TYR A 201 -3.86 -5.10 -3.38
C TYR A 201 -3.74 -5.48 -4.86
N VAL A 202 -2.51 -5.69 -5.37
CA VAL A 202 -2.30 -5.96 -6.80
C VAL A 202 -2.68 -7.38 -7.20
N ARG A 203 -2.57 -8.33 -6.28
CA ARG A 203 -2.88 -9.73 -6.55
C ARG A 203 -4.37 -10.03 -6.44
N TRP A 204 -5.07 -9.37 -5.54
CA TRP A 204 -6.47 -9.66 -5.24
C TRP A 204 -7.42 -8.56 -5.68
N THR A 205 -7.23 -7.34 -5.19
CA THR A 205 -8.21 -6.28 -5.37
C THR A 205 -8.18 -5.70 -6.78
N LYS A 206 -7.01 -5.38 -7.33
CA LYS A 206 -6.87 -4.77 -8.66
C LYS A 206 -6.81 -5.79 -9.79
N ALA A 207 -6.22 -6.94 -9.56
CA ALA A 207 -6.17 -7.97 -10.57
C ALA A 207 -7.55 -8.54 -10.90
N GLY A 208 -8.53 -8.22 -10.06
CA GLY A 208 -9.81 -8.91 -10.07
C GLY A 208 -9.56 -10.41 -10.01
N ASN A 209 -10.12 -11.17 -9.25
CA ASN A 209 -9.94 -12.62 -9.06
C ASN A 209 -9.74 -13.45 -10.36
N GLU A 210 -9.09 -12.84 -11.35
CA GLU A 210 -8.90 -13.40 -12.68
C GLU A 210 -7.69 -14.32 -12.67
N ASN A 211 -7.99 -15.56 -12.29
CA ASN A 211 -7.31 -16.77 -12.73
C ASN A 211 -5.80 -16.65 -13.00
N GLY A 212 -5.01 -16.85 -11.95
CA GLY A 212 -3.62 -17.26 -12.09
C GLY A 212 -2.64 -16.22 -12.62
N ARG A 213 -2.95 -14.95 -12.55
CA ARG A 213 -2.00 -13.92 -12.95
C ARG A 213 -0.95 -13.72 -11.89
N GLN A 214 0.26 -13.88 -12.34
CA GLN A 214 1.44 -13.86 -11.50
C GLN A 214 1.90 -12.41 -11.33
N ARG A 215 1.44 -11.77 -10.26
CA ARG A 215 1.89 -10.43 -9.86
C ARG A 215 2.49 -10.54 -8.47
N TYR A 216 3.79 -10.79 -8.43
CA TYR A 216 4.49 -11.00 -7.17
C TYR A 216 5.16 -9.73 -6.69
N THR A 217 5.14 -9.53 -5.40
CA THR A 217 6.02 -8.60 -4.73
C THR A 217 7.10 -9.39 -4.00
N ILE A 218 8.33 -8.98 -4.22
CA ILE A 218 9.52 -9.64 -3.67
C ILE A 218 10.21 -8.62 -2.79
N ASN A 219 10.28 -8.90 -1.50
CA ASN A 219 10.88 -8.01 -0.52
C ASN A 219 12.32 -8.40 -0.24
N THR A 220 13.27 -7.64 -0.76
CA THR A 220 14.70 -7.77 -0.48
C THR A 220 15.23 -6.71 0.48
N GLY A 221 14.33 -5.96 1.13
CA GLY A 221 14.68 -4.99 2.15
C GLY A 221 15.34 -5.65 3.36
N LYS A 222 16.35 -4.96 3.90
CA LYS A 222 17.14 -5.44 5.04
C LYS A 222 17.58 -4.26 5.90
N ALA A 223 17.38 -4.36 7.20
CA ALA A 223 17.87 -3.36 8.14
C ALA A 223 19.39 -3.13 7.96
N GLY A 224 19.80 -1.88 7.93
CA GLY A 224 21.17 -1.47 7.68
C GLY A 224 21.55 -1.35 6.20
N GLN A 225 20.67 -1.68 5.25
CA GLN A 225 20.97 -1.66 3.82
C GLN A 225 20.75 -0.27 3.23
N THR A 226 21.81 0.32 2.68
CA THR A 226 21.80 1.61 1.97
C THR A 226 21.50 1.42 0.49
N LEU A 227 21.22 2.52 -0.22
CA LEU A 227 21.10 2.51 -1.69
C LEU A 227 22.38 2.02 -2.36
N LYS A 228 23.54 2.38 -1.82
CA LYS A 228 24.82 1.90 -2.33
C LYS A 228 24.94 0.38 -2.23
N ASP A 229 24.54 -0.20 -1.10
CA ASP A 229 24.57 -1.66 -0.93
C ASP A 229 23.65 -2.36 -1.94
N VAL A 230 22.49 -1.75 -2.22
CA VAL A 230 21.55 -2.26 -3.23
C VAL A 230 22.18 -2.23 -4.62
N VAL A 231 22.82 -1.14 -4.99
CA VAL A 231 23.46 -1.00 -6.31
C VAL A 231 24.64 -1.98 -6.46
N ASP A 232 25.49 -2.07 -5.44
CA ASP A 232 26.64 -2.98 -5.43
C ASP A 232 26.23 -4.46 -5.55
N ASN A 233 25.02 -4.80 -5.07
CA ASN A 233 24.46 -6.15 -5.08
C ASN A 233 23.19 -6.26 -5.96
N TYR A 234 23.03 -5.36 -6.93
CA TYR A 234 21.80 -5.23 -7.72
C TYR A 234 21.39 -6.52 -8.40
N GLN A 235 22.37 -7.28 -8.90
CA GLN A 235 22.11 -8.55 -9.57
C GLN A 235 21.31 -9.50 -8.66
N THR A 236 21.80 -9.73 -7.45
CA THR A 236 21.23 -10.72 -6.52
C THR A 236 20.03 -10.18 -5.72
N LEU A 237 19.93 -8.85 -5.55
CA LEU A 237 18.83 -8.23 -4.81
C LEU A 237 17.63 -7.89 -5.71
N VAL A 238 17.86 -7.68 -7.01
CA VAL A 238 16.82 -7.21 -7.93
C VAL A 238 16.77 -8.02 -9.23
N ALA A 239 17.87 -8.06 -10.00
CA ALA A 239 17.83 -8.53 -11.38
C ALA A 239 17.56 -10.04 -11.51
N ASP A 240 18.06 -10.87 -10.59
CA ASP A 240 17.85 -12.33 -10.59
C ASP A 240 16.35 -12.73 -10.51
N TYR A 241 15.50 -11.83 -9.98
CA TYR A 241 14.06 -12.04 -9.93
C TYR A 241 13.34 -11.60 -11.22
N SER A 242 14.06 -11.04 -12.19
CA SER A 242 13.51 -10.54 -13.46
C SER A 242 12.25 -9.66 -13.29
N PRO A 243 12.23 -8.69 -12.37
CA PRO A 243 11.04 -7.91 -12.10
C PRO A 243 10.73 -6.94 -13.24
N LYS A 244 9.47 -6.47 -13.29
CA LYS A 244 9.06 -5.37 -14.16
C LYS A 244 9.39 -4.02 -13.54
N ALA A 245 9.37 -3.93 -12.23
CA ALA A 245 9.67 -2.72 -11.49
C ALA A 245 10.56 -3.00 -10.28
N ALA A 246 11.53 -2.12 -10.04
CA ALA A 246 12.32 -2.08 -8.82
C ALA A 246 11.94 -0.83 -8.02
N ALA A 247 11.52 -1.01 -6.77
CA ALA A 247 11.11 0.05 -5.86
C ALA A 247 12.12 0.18 -4.72
N TYR A 248 12.68 1.36 -4.55
CA TYR A 248 13.60 1.69 -3.46
C TYR A 248 12.99 2.73 -2.54
N LEU A 249 12.96 2.46 -1.23
CA LEU A 249 12.61 3.44 -0.21
C LEU A 249 13.89 3.99 0.41
N VAL A 250 14.12 5.28 0.24
CA VAL A 250 15.21 6.01 0.90
C VAL A 250 14.96 5.98 2.41
N GLY A 251 15.85 5.36 3.15
CA GLY A 251 15.71 5.09 4.57
C GLY A 251 16.68 5.87 5.46
N LYS A 252 16.58 5.61 6.76
CA LYS A 252 17.52 6.17 7.74
C LYS A 252 18.97 5.75 7.42
N GLU A 253 19.13 4.61 6.83
CA GLU A 253 20.42 4.06 6.43
C GLU A 253 21.15 4.97 5.44
N ASP A 254 20.43 5.70 4.61
CA ASP A 254 21.00 6.68 3.68
C ASP A 254 21.20 8.03 4.35
N TYR A 255 20.14 8.61 4.93
CA TYR A 255 20.20 10.00 5.39
C TYR A 255 20.97 10.19 6.71
N GLN A 256 21.25 9.15 7.47
CA GLN A 256 22.14 9.24 8.64
C GLN A 256 23.58 9.66 8.30
N ALA A 257 23.99 9.54 7.03
CA ALA A 257 25.27 10.06 6.55
C ALA A 257 25.31 11.60 6.46
N GLY A 258 24.17 12.26 6.70
CA GLY A 258 24.06 13.71 6.67
C GLY A 258 24.34 14.31 5.29
N GLU A 259 24.64 15.60 5.26
CA GLU A 259 24.92 16.33 4.02
C GLU A 259 26.14 15.75 3.25
N ALA A 260 27.14 15.25 3.97
CA ALA A 260 28.32 14.64 3.36
C ALA A 260 28.01 13.38 2.52
N GLY A 261 26.90 12.69 2.80
CA GLY A 261 26.46 11.50 2.08
C GLY A 261 25.76 11.79 0.76
N ILE A 262 25.32 13.00 0.49
CA ILE A 262 24.42 13.34 -0.62
C ILE A 262 25.03 13.01 -1.99
N ALA A 263 26.26 13.39 -2.23
CA ALA A 263 26.91 13.14 -3.52
C ALA A 263 26.99 11.64 -3.85
N SER A 264 27.39 10.81 -2.88
CA SER A 264 27.46 9.36 -3.04
C SER A 264 26.07 8.75 -3.20
N PHE A 265 25.06 9.27 -2.49
CA PHE A 265 23.68 8.86 -2.65
C PHE A 265 23.15 9.17 -4.05
N GLN A 266 23.39 10.37 -4.58
CA GLN A 266 22.98 10.76 -5.93
C GLN A 266 23.63 9.87 -7.00
N ASP A 267 24.92 9.54 -6.84
CA ASP A 267 25.61 8.63 -7.76
C ASP A 267 25.00 7.21 -7.73
N SER A 268 24.68 6.72 -6.55
CA SER A 268 23.99 5.43 -6.38
C SER A 268 22.58 5.47 -6.96
N LEU A 269 21.88 6.60 -6.82
CA LEU A 269 20.52 6.76 -7.35
C LEU A 269 20.49 6.75 -8.88
N ARG A 270 21.43 7.43 -9.54
CA ARG A 270 21.60 7.36 -11.01
C ARG A 270 21.82 5.92 -11.47
N GLN A 271 22.70 5.20 -10.77
CA GLN A 271 22.97 3.79 -11.09
C GLN A 271 21.72 2.92 -10.89
N PHE A 272 21.02 3.06 -9.77
CA PHE A 272 19.78 2.33 -9.50
C PHE A 272 18.72 2.58 -10.57
N ILE A 273 18.49 3.83 -10.95
CA ILE A 273 17.55 4.20 -12.01
C ILE A 273 17.94 3.53 -13.32
N ASN A 274 19.18 3.68 -13.77
CA ASN A 274 19.61 3.12 -15.05
C ASN A 274 19.53 1.59 -15.08
N LEU A 275 19.93 0.91 -14.01
CA LEU A 275 19.80 -0.55 -13.88
C LEU A 275 18.32 -0.98 -13.91
N SER A 276 17.45 -0.24 -13.23
CA SER A 276 16.02 -0.57 -13.16
C SER A 276 15.30 -0.35 -14.49
N LEU A 277 15.65 0.70 -15.22
CA LEU A 277 15.14 0.95 -16.57
C LEU A 277 15.58 -0.12 -17.57
N GLY A 278 16.74 -0.76 -17.33
CA GLY A 278 17.30 -1.86 -18.13
C GLY A 278 16.69 -3.24 -17.85
N LEU A 279 15.83 -3.37 -16.84
CA LEU A 279 15.19 -4.65 -16.52
C LEU A 279 14.33 -5.19 -17.67
N LYS A 280 14.15 -6.53 -17.70
CA LYS A 280 13.50 -7.28 -18.80
C LYS A 280 14.32 -7.33 -20.09
N GLU A 281 14.05 -8.34 -20.90
CA GLU A 281 14.79 -8.64 -22.14
C GLU A 281 14.82 -7.47 -23.16
N ASN A 282 13.84 -6.57 -23.10
CA ASN A 282 13.74 -5.42 -24.00
C ASN A 282 14.08 -4.08 -23.33
N GLY A 283 14.66 -4.09 -22.13
CA GLY A 283 15.08 -2.88 -21.43
C GLY A 283 13.92 -1.92 -21.06
N LYS A 284 12.73 -2.46 -20.83
CA LYS A 284 11.53 -1.66 -20.47
C LYS A 284 11.09 -1.86 -19.02
N GLY A 285 12.05 -1.90 -18.11
CA GLY A 285 11.78 -1.89 -16.67
C GLY A 285 11.39 -0.51 -16.14
N PHE A 286 10.93 -0.48 -14.90
CA PHE A 286 10.54 0.74 -14.18
C PHE A 286 11.38 0.93 -12.93
N ALA A 287 11.77 2.17 -12.66
CA ALA A 287 12.38 2.60 -11.41
C ALA A 287 11.35 3.33 -10.57
N VAL A 288 11.11 2.87 -9.33
CA VAL A 288 10.20 3.53 -8.38
C VAL A 288 11.03 4.01 -7.20
N ILE A 289 11.13 5.31 -7.05
CA ILE A 289 11.89 5.96 -5.99
C ILE A 289 10.93 6.49 -4.94
N GLN A 290 11.06 6.02 -3.73
CA GLN A 290 10.25 6.47 -2.61
C GLN A 290 11.11 7.42 -1.76
N LYS A 291 10.71 8.70 -1.68
CA LYS A 291 11.33 9.63 -0.74
C LYS A 291 11.04 9.18 0.70
N PRO A 292 11.91 9.49 1.67
CA PRO A 292 11.68 9.11 3.05
C PRO A 292 10.34 9.61 3.58
N PHE A 293 9.84 8.99 4.63
CA PHE A 293 8.76 9.58 5.44
C PHE A 293 9.32 10.50 6.52
N ALA A 294 8.50 11.42 7.02
CA ALA A 294 8.88 12.32 8.10
C ALA A 294 8.98 11.58 9.44
N VAL A 295 9.91 12.01 10.26
CA VAL A 295 10.13 11.51 11.63
C VAL A 295 9.75 12.57 12.68
N LYS A 296 9.76 12.21 13.95
CA LYS A 296 9.38 13.12 15.03
C LYS A 296 10.42 14.24 15.26
N ASP A 297 11.69 13.98 15.02
CA ASP A 297 12.79 14.91 15.21
C ASP A 297 12.92 15.86 14.01
N ASP A 298 12.73 17.15 14.24
CA ASP A 298 12.79 18.16 13.19
C ASP A 298 14.22 18.40 12.65
N ALA A 299 15.26 18.13 13.43
CA ALA A 299 16.64 18.19 12.94
C ALA A 299 16.93 17.05 11.96
N VAL A 300 16.39 15.86 12.22
CA VAL A 300 16.44 14.73 11.29
C VAL A 300 15.62 15.04 10.04
N ASN A 301 14.43 15.63 10.18
CA ASN A 301 13.60 16.06 9.04
C ASN A 301 14.32 17.07 8.15
N ALA A 302 15.10 17.98 8.71
CA ALA A 302 15.92 18.89 7.91
C ALA A 302 16.94 18.13 7.02
N THR A 303 17.56 17.08 7.55
CA THR A 303 18.44 16.20 6.77
C THR A 303 17.66 15.40 5.72
N ILE A 304 16.50 14.86 6.08
CA ILE A 304 15.60 14.15 5.15
C ILE A 304 15.24 15.04 3.96
N MET A 305 14.95 16.32 4.19
CA MET A 305 14.66 17.28 3.10
C MET A 305 15.81 17.41 2.10
N LEU A 306 17.07 17.33 2.56
CA LEU A 306 18.23 17.36 1.66
C LEU A 306 18.24 16.14 0.73
N TYR A 307 17.90 14.96 1.25
CA TYR A 307 17.78 13.73 0.46
C TYR A 307 16.56 13.73 -0.47
N CYS A 308 15.44 14.30 -0.04
CA CYS A 308 14.29 14.53 -0.92
C CYS A 308 14.69 15.41 -2.12
N LYS A 309 15.39 16.51 -1.87
CA LYS A 309 15.90 17.39 -2.92
C LYS A 309 16.92 16.68 -3.82
N ALA A 310 17.79 15.86 -3.26
CA ALA A 310 18.75 15.08 -4.03
C ALA A 310 18.06 14.09 -4.99
N VAL A 311 16.92 13.50 -4.58
CA VAL A 311 16.08 12.68 -5.46
C VAL A 311 15.54 13.52 -6.61
N ASP A 312 14.98 14.70 -6.33
CA ASP A 312 14.40 15.56 -7.36
C ASP A 312 15.46 16.03 -8.37
N GLU A 313 16.66 16.40 -7.89
CA GLU A 313 17.79 16.81 -8.74
C GLU A 313 18.23 15.70 -9.70
N VAL A 314 18.35 14.46 -9.22
CA VAL A 314 18.73 13.33 -10.07
C VAL A 314 17.64 12.97 -11.08
N VAL A 315 16.36 12.96 -10.66
CA VAL A 315 15.26 12.66 -11.57
C VAL A 315 15.13 13.74 -12.65
N LYS A 316 15.40 14.98 -12.30
CA LYS A 316 15.42 16.10 -13.27
C LYS A 316 16.43 15.91 -14.39
N GLU A 317 17.51 15.18 -14.18
CA GLU A 317 18.50 14.90 -15.24
C GLU A 317 17.90 14.13 -16.42
N TYR A 318 16.74 13.49 -16.25
CA TYR A 318 16.02 12.73 -17.29
C TYR A 318 14.92 13.53 -18.00
N GLU A 319 14.77 14.85 -17.73
CA GLU A 319 13.71 15.69 -18.32
C GLU A 319 13.72 15.69 -19.85
N ASP A 320 14.89 15.64 -20.46
CA ASP A 320 15.05 15.62 -21.92
C ASP A 320 14.91 14.20 -22.51
N GLU A 321 14.75 13.17 -21.68
CA GLU A 321 14.64 11.77 -22.07
C GLU A 321 13.25 11.21 -21.74
N SER A 322 12.21 11.72 -22.41
CA SER A 322 10.80 11.43 -22.08
C SER A 322 10.49 9.93 -21.96
N GLU A 323 11.04 9.09 -22.84
CA GLU A 323 10.85 7.63 -22.80
C GLU A 323 11.42 6.99 -21.52
N LYS A 324 12.48 7.53 -20.96
CA LYS A 324 13.02 7.09 -19.68
C LYS A 324 12.24 7.69 -18.52
N LEU A 325 11.95 9.00 -18.60
CA LEU A 325 11.23 9.71 -17.56
C LEU A 325 9.85 9.07 -17.29
N ASP A 326 9.13 8.69 -18.32
CA ASP A 326 7.84 7.99 -18.22
C ASP A 326 7.91 6.67 -17.43
N ARG A 327 9.10 6.13 -17.23
CA ARG A 327 9.35 4.88 -16.49
C ARG A 327 10.04 5.09 -15.14
N ILE A 328 10.20 6.34 -14.72
CA ILE A 328 10.69 6.72 -13.39
C ILE A 328 9.52 7.23 -12.58
N VAL A 329 9.23 6.60 -11.45
CA VAL A 329 8.15 6.99 -10.54
C VAL A 329 8.74 7.50 -9.25
N VAL A 330 8.34 8.69 -8.83
CA VAL A 330 8.69 9.23 -7.50
C VAL A 330 7.47 9.21 -6.59
N VAL A 331 7.61 8.59 -5.44
CA VAL A 331 6.60 8.60 -4.38
C VAL A 331 7.08 9.52 -3.26
N ASP A 332 6.44 10.66 -3.08
CA ASP A 332 6.82 11.62 -2.05
C ASP A 332 6.11 11.36 -0.73
N HIS A 333 6.68 10.46 0.06
CA HIS A 333 6.16 10.19 1.39
C HIS A 333 6.39 11.37 2.34
N PHE A 334 7.50 12.10 2.21
CA PHE A 334 7.81 13.21 3.12
C PHE A 334 6.74 14.29 3.08
N ALA A 335 6.34 14.71 1.90
CA ALA A 335 5.31 15.73 1.73
C ALA A 335 3.97 15.33 2.38
N GLN A 336 3.64 14.04 2.36
CA GLN A 336 2.37 13.52 2.89
C GLN A 336 2.41 13.19 4.38
N THR A 337 3.60 12.95 4.95
CA THR A 337 3.76 12.51 6.34
C THR A 337 4.32 13.58 7.29
N ASN A 338 4.78 14.71 6.77
CA ASN A 338 5.32 15.80 7.59
C ASN A 338 4.21 16.57 8.31
N GLN A 339 3.44 15.89 9.13
CA GLN A 339 2.33 16.41 9.91
C GLN A 339 2.25 15.70 11.27
N ASP A 340 1.67 16.39 12.25
CA ASP A 340 1.67 15.96 13.65
C ASP A 340 1.00 14.59 13.86
N ASP A 341 -0.08 14.29 13.15
CA ASP A 341 -0.76 13.00 13.29
C ASP A 341 0.16 11.84 12.92
N PHE A 342 0.88 11.96 11.79
CA PHE A 342 1.81 10.91 11.39
C PHE A 342 2.97 10.78 12.38
N LYS A 343 3.62 11.89 12.74
CA LYS A 343 4.78 11.91 13.63
C LYS A 343 4.48 11.35 15.03
N ASN A 344 3.26 11.55 15.52
CA ASN A 344 2.87 11.11 16.86
C ASN A 344 2.19 9.74 16.91
N ASN A 345 1.48 9.32 15.85
CA ASN A 345 0.61 8.14 15.89
C ASN A 345 1.02 7.02 14.94
N LYS A 346 1.94 7.27 13.98
CA LYS A 346 2.33 6.30 12.95
C LYS A 346 3.76 5.79 13.10
N LEU A 347 4.44 6.23 14.16
CA LEU A 347 5.82 5.84 14.46
C LEU A 347 5.88 5.21 15.87
N LYS A 348 6.64 4.13 16.00
CA LYS A 348 6.81 3.40 17.25
C LYS A 348 7.68 4.19 18.25
N ASP A 349 8.80 4.72 17.78
CA ASP A 349 9.85 5.38 18.58
C ASP A 349 10.15 6.81 18.10
N GLY A 350 9.24 7.36 17.29
CA GLY A 350 9.43 8.66 16.63
C GLY A 350 10.24 8.59 15.33
N GLN A 351 10.75 7.42 14.93
CA GLN A 351 11.55 7.22 13.72
C GLN A 351 11.14 5.98 12.91
N THR A 352 10.76 4.91 13.57
CA THR A 352 10.42 3.61 12.94
C THR A 352 8.91 3.51 12.72
N LEU A 353 8.49 3.05 11.55
CA LEU A 353 7.07 2.84 11.26
C LEU A 353 6.47 1.81 12.23
N ASN A 354 5.29 2.11 12.77
CA ASN A 354 4.44 1.11 13.40
C ASN A 354 3.45 0.52 12.38
N ALA A 355 2.56 -0.38 12.80
CA ALA A 355 1.58 -1.01 11.92
C ALA A 355 0.72 0.03 11.16
N ALA A 356 0.29 1.11 11.84
CA ALA A 356 -0.49 2.18 11.22
C ALA A 356 0.35 3.02 10.24
N GLY A 357 1.64 3.18 10.51
CA GLY A 357 2.61 3.83 9.61
C GLY A 357 2.81 3.01 8.34
N HIS A 358 3.02 1.70 8.46
CA HIS A 358 3.10 0.82 7.29
C HIS A 358 1.83 0.87 6.45
N PHE A 359 0.66 0.91 7.08
CA PHE A 359 -0.61 1.05 6.36
C PHE A 359 -0.68 2.36 5.58
N GLU A 360 -0.28 3.47 6.17
CA GLU A 360 -0.28 4.78 5.51
C GLU A 360 0.70 4.84 4.34
N ILE A 361 1.94 4.37 4.52
CA ILE A 361 2.94 4.31 3.44
C ILE A 361 2.46 3.40 2.30
N GLY A 362 1.86 2.25 2.58
CA GLY A 362 1.30 1.36 1.58
C GLY A 362 0.17 2.00 0.77
N LYS A 363 -0.69 2.77 1.43
CA LYS A 363 -1.75 3.55 0.79
C LYS A 363 -1.19 4.63 -0.15
N GLN A 364 -0.21 5.40 0.32
CA GLN A 364 0.45 6.45 -0.48
C GLN A 364 1.19 5.84 -1.68
N PHE A 365 1.91 4.74 -1.46
CA PHE A 365 2.59 4.01 -2.54
C PHE A 365 1.59 3.53 -3.61
N SER A 366 0.48 2.94 -3.20
CA SER A 366 -0.57 2.48 -4.11
C SER A 366 -1.23 3.63 -4.87
N ALA A 367 -1.48 4.74 -4.21
CA ALA A 367 -2.05 5.94 -4.84
C ALA A 367 -1.11 6.50 -5.93
N ALA A 368 0.19 6.59 -5.63
CA ALA A 368 1.18 7.14 -6.54
C ALA A 368 1.46 6.21 -7.74
N THR A 369 1.51 4.90 -7.53
CA THR A 369 1.96 3.94 -8.54
C THR A 369 0.82 3.38 -9.40
N ILE A 370 -0.32 3.07 -8.80
CA ILE A 370 -1.46 2.46 -9.50
C ILE A 370 -2.70 3.35 -9.51
N LYS A 371 -2.53 4.61 -9.12
CA LYS A 371 -3.55 5.66 -9.14
C LYS A 371 -4.87 5.24 -8.50
N THR A 372 -4.81 4.63 -7.33
CA THR A 372 -5.99 4.28 -6.57
C THR A 372 -6.02 4.97 -5.22
N THR A 373 -7.18 5.49 -4.88
CA THR A 373 -7.49 6.04 -3.56
C THR A 373 -8.28 5.05 -2.71
N ASP A 374 -8.52 3.85 -3.21
CA ASP A 374 -9.24 2.82 -2.47
C ASP A 374 -8.50 2.54 -1.17
N SER A 375 -9.24 2.50 -0.08
CA SER A 375 -8.66 2.16 1.22
C SER A 375 -8.17 0.71 1.21
N TYR A 376 -6.95 0.51 1.64
CA TYR A 376 -6.39 -0.81 1.84
C TYR A 376 -6.43 -1.18 3.34
N PRO A 377 -6.71 -2.42 3.70
CA PRO A 377 -7.11 -3.54 2.84
C PRO A 377 -8.55 -3.38 2.36
N GLY A 378 -8.81 -3.22 1.09
CA GLY A 378 -10.13 -2.93 0.50
C GLY A 378 -11.32 -3.65 1.15
N ASN A 379 -12.53 -3.30 0.79
CA ASN A 379 -13.78 -3.90 1.26
C ASN A 379 -14.16 -3.67 2.74
N GLY A 380 -13.71 -2.57 3.34
CA GLY A 380 -14.13 -2.18 4.69
C GLY A 380 -13.57 -3.06 5.81
N VAL A 381 -12.50 -3.79 5.55
CA VAL A 381 -11.77 -4.49 6.61
C VAL A 381 -11.12 -3.47 7.53
N THR A 382 -11.51 -3.49 8.79
CA THR A 382 -10.87 -2.68 9.82
C THR A 382 -9.77 -3.49 10.48
N LEU A 383 -8.52 -3.03 10.34
CA LEU A 383 -7.41 -3.59 11.09
C LEU A 383 -7.55 -3.18 12.56
N ASN A 384 -7.39 -4.14 13.47
CA ASN A 384 -7.24 -3.80 14.88
C ASN A 384 -5.78 -3.37 15.11
N LEU A 385 -5.55 -2.07 15.02
CA LEU A 385 -4.22 -1.46 15.19
C LEU A 385 -3.95 -1.04 16.64
N LYS A 386 -4.78 -1.46 17.61
CA LYS A 386 -4.54 -1.16 19.03
C LYS A 386 -3.31 -1.87 19.52
N GLU A 387 -2.34 -1.08 19.90
CA GLU A 387 -1.04 -1.55 20.41
C GLU A 387 -1.12 -2.08 21.85
N GLU A 388 -2.09 -1.63 22.64
CA GLU A 388 -2.12 -1.76 24.09
C GLU A 388 -2.39 -3.21 24.59
N GLU A 389 -2.92 -4.08 23.75
CA GLU A 389 -3.41 -5.40 24.17
C GLU A 389 -2.57 -6.59 23.63
N GLN A 390 -1.50 -6.34 22.87
CA GLN A 390 -0.72 -7.39 22.24
C GLN A 390 0.77 -7.27 22.59
N PRO A 391 1.50 -8.37 22.74
CA PRO A 391 2.95 -8.33 22.88
C PRO A 391 3.61 -7.68 21.68
N ASP A 392 4.76 -7.05 21.87
CA ASP A 392 5.51 -6.37 20.80
C ASP A 392 5.91 -7.32 19.67
N VAL A 393 6.18 -8.57 20.00
CA VAL A 393 6.49 -9.61 19.02
C VAL A 393 5.64 -10.84 19.30
N TYR A 394 5.00 -11.36 18.26
CA TYR A 394 4.32 -12.65 18.29
C TYR A 394 5.11 -13.64 17.44
N LEU A 395 5.83 -14.55 18.10
CA LEU A 395 6.59 -15.58 17.42
C LEU A 395 5.70 -16.79 17.16
N ASN A 396 5.61 -17.20 15.90
CA ASN A 396 5.04 -18.48 15.51
C ASN A 396 6.02 -19.64 15.77
N VAL A 397 6.72 -19.55 16.89
CA VAL A 397 7.61 -20.62 17.34
C VAL A 397 6.81 -21.62 18.14
N LEU A 398 6.88 -22.87 17.73
CA LEU A 398 6.27 -23.98 18.45
C LEU A 398 7.29 -24.57 19.41
N PRO A 399 7.13 -24.40 20.74
CA PRO A 399 7.99 -25.07 21.69
C PRO A 399 7.87 -26.59 21.57
N VAL A 400 8.99 -27.27 21.67
CA VAL A 400 9.02 -28.72 21.74
C VAL A 400 8.77 -29.13 23.20
N VAL A 401 7.66 -29.80 23.45
CA VAL A 401 7.29 -30.25 24.80
C VAL A 401 7.28 -31.77 24.84
N THR A 402 8.08 -32.33 25.71
CA THR A 402 8.22 -33.80 25.88
C THR A 402 7.75 -34.19 27.27
N ALA A 403 6.85 -35.17 27.35
CA ALA A 403 6.46 -35.71 28.63
C ALA A 403 7.52 -36.71 29.14
N GLU A 404 7.96 -36.51 30.37
CA GLU A 404 8.90 -37.38 31.07
C GLU A 404 8.30 -37.90 32.38
N ASN A 405 8.94 -38.87 33.03
CA ASN A 405 8.42 -39.56 34.20
C ASN A 405 7.93 -38.67 35.36
N ALA A 406 8.33 -37.42 35.43
CA ALA A 406 7.97 -36.51 36.53
C ALA A 406 7.53 -35.11 36.04
N GLY A 407 7.37 -34.89 34.76
CA GLY A 407 7.03 -33.56 34.26
C GLY A 407 6.99 -33.43 32.75
N LEU A 408 7.03 -32.20 32.28
CA LEU A 408 7.15 -31.86 30.88
C LEU A 408 8.50 -31.19 30.65
N HIS A 409 9.29 -31.76 29.77
CA HIS A 409 10.51 -31.12 29.29
C HIS A 409 10.17 -30.18 28.13
N VAL A 410 10.57 -28.93 28.24
CA VAL A 410 10.29 -27.88 27.24
C VAL A 410 11.61 -27.47 26.61
N GLN A 411 11.65 -27.48 25.30
CA GLN A 411 12.73 -26.92 24.51
C GLN A 411 12.16 -25.88 23.58
N ILE A 412 12.57 -24.62 23.76
CA ILE A 412 12.22 -23.52 22.90
C ILE A 412 13.32 -23.42 21.84
N PRO A 413 12.98 -23.42 20.55
CA PRO A 413 13.95 -23.15 19.48
C PRO A 413 14.70 -21.83 19.71
N GLU A 414 15.87 -21.68 19.09
CA GLU A 414 16.69 -20.48 19.24
C GLU A 414 15.89 -19.22 18.95
N THR A 415 15.82 -18.33 19.94
CA THR A 415 15.24 -17.00 19.89
C THR A 415 16.22 -16.03 20.56
N ASN A 416 15.99 -14.74 20.41
CA ASN A 416 16.76 -13.74 21.14
C ASN A 416 16.36 -13.66 22.63
N GLU A 417 15.24 -14.29 22.99
CA GLU A 417 14.74 -14.33 24.35
C GLU A 417 15.39 -15.49 25.12
N THR A 418 15.74 -15.22 26.36
CA THR A 418 16.39 -16.20 27.23
C THR A 418 15.67 -16.38 28.56
N SER A 419 14.55 -15.70 28.78
CA SER A 419 13.81 -15.76 30.04
C SER A 419 12.30 -15.77 29.76
N TRP A 420 11.60 -16.70 30.35
CA TRP A 420 10.23 -17.06 30.01
C TRP A 420 9.32 -17.15 31.22
N ARG A 421 8.05 -16.76 31.02
CA ARG A 421 6.94 -17.11 31.92
C ARG A 421 6.07 -18.14 31.20
N TYR A 422 5.62 -19.16 31.92
CA TYR A 422 4.80 -20.21 31.35
C TYR A 422 3.53 -20.45 32.17
N GLU A 423 2.54 -20.98 31.48
CA GLU A 423 1.31 -21.53 32.04
C GLU A 423 1.04 -22.89 31.44
N LEU A 424 0.93 -23.90 32.29
CA LEU A 424 0.55 -25.25 31.94
C LEU A 424 -0.80 -25.58 32.58
N SER A 425 -1.83 -25.79 31.75
CA SER A 425 -3.11 -26.35 32.18
C SER A 425 -3.10 -27.86 31.90
N ILE A 426 -3.30 -28.67 32.89
CA ILE A 426 -3.27 -30.16 32.78
C ILE A 426 -4.35 -30.76 33.66
N GLY A 427 -5.34 -31.45 33.08
CA GLY A 427 -6.55 -31.85 33.80
C GLY A 427 -7.19 -30.64 34.48
N ASP A 428 -7.45 -30.73 35.77
CA ASP A 428 -8.02 -29.65 36.58
C ASP A 428 -6.96 -28.71 37.20
N LYS A 429 -5.69 -28.97 36.92
CA LYS A 429 -4.58 -28.18 37.49
C LYS A 429 -4.07 -27.10 36.52
N LYS A 430 -3.65 -26.00 37.11
CA LYS A 430 -2.93 -24.95 36.46
C LYS A 430 -1.60 -24.74 37.17
N ILE A 431 -0.51 -24.89 36.42
CA ILE A 431 0.87 -24.70 36.89
C ILE A 431 1.40 -23.46 36.17
N THR A 432 1.87 -22.49 36.93
CA THR A 432 2.51 -21.29 36.38
C THR A 432 3.90 -21.12 36.93
N GLY A 433 4.81 -20.58 36.16
CA GLY A 433 6.17 -20.38 36.61
C GLY A 433 6.97 -19.51 35.62
N SER A 434 8.25 -19.39 35.94
CA SER A 434 9.24 -18.76 35.06
C SER A 434 10.44 -19.68 34.89
N ALA A 435 11.15 -19.52 33.80
CA ALA A 435 12.35 -20.27 33.48
C ALA A 435 13.35 -19.36 32.75
N ASP A 436 14.64 -19.58 33.07
CA ASP A 436 15.73 -18.96 32.34
C ASP A 436 16.33 -20.00 31.38
N GLY A 437 16.75 -19.53 30.21
CA GLY A 437 17.22 -20.37 29.12
C GLY A 437 16.08 -20.97 28.29
N ASN A 438 16.46 -21.56 27.18
CA ASN A 438 15.51 -22.11 26.21
C ASN A 438 15.18 -23.59 26.43
N THR A 439 15.66 -24.18 27.53
CA THR A 439 15.39 -25.57 27.90
C THR A 439 15.12 -25.63 29.39
N PHE A 440 13.95 -26.18 29.77
CA PHE A 440 13.55 -26.31 31.16
C PHE A 440 12.54 -27.45 31.37
N THR A 441 12.35 -27.87 32.60
CA THR A 441 11.39 -28.94 32.95
C THR A 441 10.33 -28.41 33.90
N ILE A 442 9.07 -28.65 33.57
CA ILE A 442 7.93 -28.34 34.43
C ILE A 442 7.56 -29.61 35.19
N THR A 443 7.73 -29.59 36.50
CA THR A 443 7.41 -30.73 37.39
C THR A 443 5.96 -30.71 37.84
N GLY A 444 5.44 -31.86 38.25
CA GLY A 444 4.07 -32.00 38.78
C GLY A 444 2.99 -32.19 37.73
N ALA A 445 3.35 -32.41 36.48
CA ALA A 445 2.43 -32.81 35.44
C ALA A 445 1.92 -34.24 35.68
N GLU A 446 0.59 -34.42 35.63
CA GLU A 446 -0.05 -35.72 35.82
C GLU A 446 0.06 -36.58 34.56
N SER A 447 0.31 -37.89 34.76
CA SER A 447 0.37 -38.86 33.66
C SER A 447 -1.01 -39.15 33.07
N GLY A 448 -1.09 -39.36 31.75
CA GLY A 448 -2.32 -39.71 31.02
C GLY A 448 -3.32 -38.60 30.85
N LYS A 449 -2.94 -37.36 31.10
CA LYS A 449 -3.80 -36.18 31.00
C LYS A 449 -3.49 -35.33 29.77
N GLU A 450 -4.53 -34.74 29.21
CA GLU A 450 -4.37 -33.68 28.20
C GLU A 450 -3.82 -32.42 28.84
N TYR A 451 -2.94 -31.72 28.13
CA TYR A 451 -2.36 -30.46 28.58
C TYR A 451 -2.43 -29.37 27.52
N LEU A 452 -2.44 -28.14 28.01
CA LEU A 452 -2.27 -26.91 27.23
C LEU A 452 -1.10 -26.12 27.83
N PHE A 453 -0.07 -25.89 27.04
CA PHE A 453 1.11 -25.12 27.44
C PHE A 453 1.16 -23.79 26.71
N LYS A 454 1.35 -22.71 27.46
CA LYS A 454 1.54 -21.36 26.96
C LYS A 454 2.83 -20.80 27.51
N CYS A 455 3.54 -20.03 26.68
CA CYS A 455 4.80 -19.42 27.04
C CYS A 455 4.92 -18.02 26.46
N ILE A 456 5.40 -17.08 27.26
CA ILE A 456 5.66 -15.69 26.87
C ILE A 456 6.98 -15.24 27.46
N SER A 457 7.73 -14.36 26.81
CA SER A 457 8.95 -13.79 27.37
C SER A 457 8.70 -13.09 28.72
N SER A 458 9.71 -13.03 29.57
CA SER A 458 9.56 -12.49 30.93
C SER A 458 9.15 -11.03 30.95
N ASP A 459 9.54 -10.26 29.95
CA ASP A 459 9.12 -8.86 29.75
C ASP A 459 7.73 -8.72 29.13
N GLY A 460 7.15 -9.82 28.62
CA GLY A 460 5.81 -9.86 28.02
C GLY A 460 5.76 -9.44 26.56
N THR A 461 6.90 -9.18 25.92
CA THR A 461 6.94 -8.67 24.54
C THR A 461 6.84 -9.78 23.49
N THR A 462 7.29 -10.98 23.80
CA THR A 462 7.32 -12.12 22.87
C THR A 462 6.43 -13.26 23.36
N GLN A 463 5.45 -13.65 22.56
CA GLN A 463 4.56 -14.77 22.86
C GLN A 463 4.83 -15.94 21.89
N LEU A 464 4.96 -17.14 22.44
CA LEU A 464 5.11 -18.36 21.64
C LEU A 464 3.76 -18.99 21.30
N GLN A 465 3.75 -19.88 20.29
CA GLN A 465 2.57 -20.69 19.99
C GLN A 465 2.17 -21.55 21.19
N THR A 466 0.87 -21.69 21.36
CA THR A 466 0.31 -22.60 22.36
C THR A 466 0.48 -24.05 21.92
N VAL A 467 0.99 -24.90 22.81
CA VAL A 467 1.17 -26.33 22.58
C VAL A 467 0.09 -27.10 23.32
N THR A 468 -0.54 -28.04 22.63
CA THR A 468 -1.46 -29.01 23.24
C THR A 468 -0.93 -30.42 23.04
N GLY A 469 -1.15 -31.28 23.99
CA GLY A 469 -0.71 -32.66 23.91
C GLY A 469 -1.33 -33.50 25.03
N LYS A 470 -0.87 -34.73 25.16
CA LYS A 470 -1.29 -35.64 26.20
C LYS A 470 -0.06 -36.29 26.84
N THR A 471 -0.04 -36.34 28.17
CA THR A 471 0.99 -37.07 28.92
C THR A 471 0.66 -38.56 28.93
N GLU A 472 1.62 -39.42 28.61
CA GLU A 472 1.46 -40.86 28.64
C GLU A 472 2.28 -41.46 29.79
N ALA A 473 1.74 -42.50 30.46
CA ALA A 473 2.42 -43.15 31.54
C ALA A 473 3.65 -43.93 31.04
N GLY A 474 4.82 -43.50 31.45
CA GLY A 474 6.07 -44.24 31.24
C GLY A 474 6.72 -44.05 29.86
N ASN A 475 6.15 -43.29 28.98
CA ASN A 475 6.73 -42.93 27.68
C ASN A 475 6.81 -41.43 27.49
N VAL A 476 7.86 -41.02 26.83
CA VAL A 476 8.03 -39.65 26.36
C VAL A 476 6.91 -39.35 25.35
N GLY A 477 5.89 -38.66 25.81
CA GLY A 477 4.84 -38.15 24.90
C GLY A 477 5.43 -37.09 24.00
N ILE A 478 5.48 -37.36 22.71
CA ILE A 478 6.00 -36.41 21.75
C ILE A 478 4.89 -35.42 21.43
N ALA A 479 5.06 -34.20 21.92
CA ALA A 479 4.28 -33.10 21.42
C ALA A 479 4.74 -32.79 20.00
N TYR A 480 3.82 -32.32 19.21
CA TYR A 480 3.94 -31.95 17.78
C TYR A 480 5.38 -31.71 17.31
N GLY A 481 5.86 -32.49 16.34
CA GLY A 481 7.04 -32.19 15.56
C GLY A 481 8.35 -32.84 15.98
N GLN A 482 8.33 -33.87 16.83
CA GLN A 482 9.56 -34.34 17.49
C GLN A 482 10.37 -35.41 16.79
N THR A 483 9.83 -36.15 15.89
CA THR A 483 10.65 -36.91 14.96
C THR A 483 10.72 -36.16 13.67
N LEU A 484 11.64 -35.18 13.61
CA LEU A 484 12.07 -34.68 12.33
C LEU A 484 12.56 -35.90 11.53
N ASP A 485 11.89 -36.20 10.43
CA ASP A 485 12.44 -37.13 9.47
C ASP A 485 13.78 -36.60 8.93
N GLU A 486 14.51 -37.42 8.21
CA GLU A 486 15.84 -37.03 7.71
C GLU A 486 15.75 -35.74 6.84
N LYS A 487 14.64 -35.51 6.16
CA LYS A 487 14.43 -34.31 5.34
C LYS A 487 14.20 -33.05 6.19
N GLN A 488 13.45 -33.19 7.28
CA GLN A 488 13.24 -32.10 8.23
C GLN A 488 14.53 -31.75 8.97
N LYS A 489 15.36 -32.75 9.30
CA LYS A 489 16.71 -32.55 9.86
C LYS A 489 17.59 -31.83 8.87
N ALA A 490 17.60 -32.26 7.61
CA ALA A 490 18.35 -31.60 6.54
C ALA A 490 17.93 -30.16 6.35
N LEU A 491 16.62 -29.88 6.40
CA LEU A 491 16.09 -28.51 6.34
C LEU A 491 16.53 -27.69 7.56
N SER A 492 16.46 -28.27 8.77
CA SER A 492 16.90 -27.59 9.99
C SER A 492 18.39 -27.24 9.94
N GLU A 493 19.24 -28.16 9.45
CA GLU A 493 20.67 -27.86 9.24
C GLU A 493 20.87 -26.78 8.19
N LYS A 494 20.12 -26.83 7.09
CA LYS A 494 20.17 -25.81 6.05
C LYS A 494 19.80 -24.40 6.57
N LEU A 495 18.84 -24.30 7.47
CA LEU A 495 18.47 -23.06 8.13
C LEU A 495 19.60 -22.45 8.99
N LYS A 496 20.53 -23.28 9.47
CA LYS A 496 21.71 -22.81 10.22
C LYS A 496 22.82 -22.26 9.32
N GLU A 497 22.79 -22.58 8.04
CA GLU A 497 23.75 -22.03 7.07
C GLU A 497 23.50 -20.52 6.88
N LYS A 498 24.55 -19.75 6.62
CA LYS A 498 24.46 -18.29 6.44
C LYS A 498 24.24 -17.85 4.99
N ASP A 499 24.33 -18.78 4.05
CA ASP A 499 24.13 -18.47 2.64
C ASP A 499 22.70 -18.01 2.39
N LYS A 500 22.55 -16.97 1.55
CA LYS A 500 21.25 -16.45 1.13
C LYS A 500 20.41 -17.56 0.48
N MET A 501 19.17 -17.68 0.91
CA MET A 501 18.20 -18.60 0.31
C MET A 501 16.98 -17.86 -0.20
N THR A 502 16.37 -18.41 -1.25
CA THR A 502 15.05 -18.00 -1.72
C THR A 502 14.04 -19.10 -1.37
N TRP A 503 13.01 -18.71 -0.64
CA TRP A 503 11.94 -19.60 -0.16
C TRP A 503 10.70 -19.39 -1.03
N LEU A 504 10.24 -20.44 -1.67
CA LEU A 504 9.07 -20.38 -2.53
C LEU A 504 7.88 -21.05 -1.85
N PHE A 505 6.85 -20.27 -1.54
CA PHE A 505 5.58 -20.77 -1.03
C PHE A 505 4.61 -20.98 -2.19
N MET A 506 4.15 -22.21 -2.35
CA MET A 506 3.21 -22.61 -3.40
C MET A 506 1.99 -23.26 -2.74
N GLY A 507 0.82 -23.03 -3.31
CA GLY A 507 -0.41 -23.61 -2.75
C GLY A 507 -1.67 -22.91 -3.26
N ASP A 508 -2.73 -23.15 -2.55
CA ASP A 508 -4.07 -22.61 -2.82
C ASP A 508 -4.38 -21.34 -1.99
N SER A 509 -5.66 -21.10 -1.73
CA SER A 509 -6.12 -19.94 -0.96
C SER A 509 -5.60 -19.89 0.48
N ILE A 510 -5.29 -21.03 1.09
CA ILE A 510 -4.78 -21.07 2.46
C ILE A 510 -3.36 -20.50 2.51
N THR A 511 -2.52 -20.90 1.57
CA THR A 511 -1.14 -20.40 1.45
C THR A 511 -1.12 -18.97 0.91
N HIS A 512 -2.02 -18.64 -0.03
CA HIS A 512 -2.17 -17.28 -0.54
C HIS A 512 -2.55 -16.31 0.59
N ALA A 513 -3.38 -16.77 1.51
CA ALA A 513 -3.90 -16.02 2.65
C ALA A 513 -4.80 -14.83 2.29
N ALA A 514 -4.59 -14.17 1.16
CA ALA A 514 -5.44 -13.13 0.56
C ALA A 514 -6.21 -12.24 1.58
N LEU A 515 -7.38 -11.75 1.23
CA LEU A 515 -8.26 -10.95 2.09
C LEU A 515 -8.75 -11.68 3.34
N TRP A 516 -8.65 -13.01 3.38
CA TRP A 516 -9.14 -13.83 4.49
C TRP A 516 -8.41 -13.56 5.81
N THR A 517 -7.17 -13.12 5.76
CA THR A 517 -6.41 -12.73 6.97
C THR A 517 -6.75 -11.32 7.45
N LYS A 518 -7.61 -10.59 6.74
CA LYS A 518 -8.05 -9.25 7.14
C LYS A 518 -6.89 -8.27 7.39
N GLY A 519 -5.83 -8.34 6.56
CA GLY A 519 -4.66 -7.49 6.65
C GLY A 519 -3.56 -7.99 7.59
N TYR A 520 -3.80 -9.08 8.32
CA TYR A 520 -2.76 -9.74 9.09
C TYR A 520 -1.86 -10.59 8.19
N ASP A 521 -0.68 -10.91 8.70
CA ASP A 521 0.26 -11.80 8.01
C ASP A 521 -0.36 -13.16 7.72
N GLY A 522 -0.10 -13.67 6.52
CA GLY A 522 -0.30 -15.07 6.20
C GLY A 522 0.93 -15.90 6.55
N ILE A 523 0.88 -17.19 6.25
CA ILE A 523 1.96 -18.14 6.54
C ILE A 523 3.31 -17.67 5.98
N ALA A 524 3.33 -17.21 4.73
CA ALA A 524 4.57 -16.79 4.08
C ALA A 524 5.18 -15.54 4.71
N GLN A 525 4.37 -14.52 5.02
CA GLN A 525 4.84 -13.30 5.65
C GLN A 525 5.30 -13.54 7.10
N THR A 526 4.58 -14.37 7.84
CA THR A 526 4.99 -14.76 9.20
C THR A 526 6.33 -15.49 9.17
N PHE A 527 6.50 -16.41 8.23
CA PHE A 527 7.76 -17.15 8.06
C PHE A 527 8.91 -16.21 7.66
N GLU A 528 8.66 -15.25 6.75
CA GLU A 528 9.66 -14.26 6.36
C GLU A 528 10.17 -13.46 7.57
N LYS A 529 9.26 -12.95 8.37
CA LYS A 529 9.61 -12.18 9.58
C LYS A 529 10.38 -13.04 10.58
N TYR A 530 9.94 -14.27 10.80
CA TYR A 530 10.64 -15.21 11.66
C TYR A 530 12.08 -15.47 11.19
N LEU A 531 12.27 -15.71 9.88
CA LEU A 531 13.61 -15.90 9.31
C LEU A 531 14.49 -14.68 9.55
N LYS A 532 13.97 -13.49 9.28
CA LYS A 532 14.75 -12.25 9.32
C LYS A 532 14.99 -11.77 10.75
N ASP A 533 13.97 -11.81 11.60
CA ASP A 533 14.05 -11.25 12.96
C ASP A 533 14.66 -12.24 13.96
N GLU A 534 14.26 -13.53 13.91
CA GLU A 534 14.63 -14.50 14.93
C GLU A 534 15.81 -15.38 14.52
N MET A 535 15.85 -15.82 13.27
CA MET A 535 16.92 -16.69 12.81
C MET A 535 18.15 -15.94 12.27
N GLY A 536 18.11 -14.61 12.25
CA GLY A 536 19.21 -13.77 11.74
C GLY A 536 19.48 -13.95 10.25
N ARG A 537 18.49 -14.45 9.49
CA ARG A 537 18.58 -14.70 8.05
C ARG A 537 18.02 -13.51 7.24
N ALA A 538 18.43 -12.31 7.60
CA ALA A 538 17.91 -11.07 7.00
C ALA A 538 18.14 -10.94 5.49
N SER A 539 19.04 -11.72 4.92
CA SER A 539 19.34 -11.75 3.47
C SER A 539 18.44 -12.72 2.69
N ASP A 540 17.67 -13.57 3.37
CA ASP A 540 16.76 -14.50 2.70
C ASP A 540 15.58 -13.76 2.08
N THR A 541 15.05 -14.33 1.00
CA THR A 541 13.89 -13.81 0.29
C THR A 541 12.77 -14.83 0.33
N VAL A 542 11.58 -14.41 0.69
CA VAL A 542 10.37 -15.25 0.68
C VAL A 542 9.43 -14.77 -0.42
N ILE A 543 9.02 -15.70 -1.28
CA ILE A 543 8.13 -15.42 -2.40
C ILE A 543 6.87 -16.30 -2.25
N ASN A 544 5.72 -15.67 -2.16
CA ASN A 544 4.45 -16.38 -2.10
C ASN A 544 3.81 -16.42 -3.51
N THR A 545 3.89 -17.56 -4.16
CA THR A 545 3.30 -17.79 -5.49
C THR A 545 1.97 -18.53 -5.44
N ALA A 546 1.42 -18.75 -4.26
CA ALA A 546 0.15 -19.45 -4.10
C ALA A 546 -1.01 -18.70 -4.77
N VAL A 547 -1.94 -19.43 -5.34
CA VAL A 547 -3.11 -18.89 -6.07
C VAL A 547 -4.38 -19.50 -5.51
N SER A 548 -5.33 -18.66 -5.09
CA SER A 548 -6.63 -19.13 -4.60
C SER A 548 -7.34 -20.00 -5.66
N GLY A 549 -7.77 -21.20 -5.23
CA GLY A 549 -8.38 -22.19 -6.11
C GLY A 549 -7.40 -23.07 -6.89
N ALA A 550 -6.09 -22.90 -6.70
CA ALA A 550 -5.11 -23.77 -7.34
C ALA A 550 -5.19 -25.22 -6.82
N THR A 551 -4.97 -26.14 -7.70
CA THR A 551 -4.78 -27.57 -7.39
C THR A 551 -3.31 -27.95 -7.60
N THR A 552 -2.88 -29.07 -7.06
CA THR A 552 -1.53 -29.59 -7.29
C THR A 552 -1.21 -29.68 -8.79
N THR A 553 -2.18 -30.12 -9.59
CA THR A 553 -2.02 -30.22 -11.05
C THR A 553 -1.84 -28.84 -11.70
N SER A 554 -2.66 -27.85 -11.33
CA SER A 554 -2.52 -26.49 -11.88
C SER A 554 -1.21 -25.83 -11.45
N THR A 555 -0.76 -26.09 -10.23
CA THR A 555 0.53 -25.60 -9.73
C THR A 555 1.68 -26.21 -10.52
N LEU A 556 1.69 -27.53 -10.72
CA LEU A 556 2.74 -28.21 -11.48
C LEU A 556 2.80 -27.77 -12.96
N ASN A 557 1.67 -27.42 -13.54
CA ASN A 557 1.63 -26.94 -14.94
C ASN A 557 2.14 -25.51 -15.10
N ASN A 558 2.36 -24.79 -14.00
CA ASN A 558 2.81 -23.39 -13.99
C ASN A 558 4.21 -23.20 -13.36
N ILE A 559 4.90 -24.30 -13.07
CA ILE A 559 6.32 -24.30 -12.72
C ILE A 559 7.14 -24.42 -14.01
#